data_0211162b3d8dee6ce1475206e541fb12
#
_entry.id   0211162b3d8dee6ce1475206e541fb12
#
_cell.length_a   1.000
_cell.length_b   1.000
_cell.length_c   1.000
_cell.angle_alpha   90.00
_cell.angle_beta   90.00
_cell.angle_gamma   90.00
#
_symmetry.space_group_name_H-M   'P 1'
#
loop_
_entity.id
_entity.type
_entity.pdbx_description
1 polymer ?
#
loop_
_entity_poly.entity_id
_entity_poly.type
_entity_poly.pdbx_seq_one_letter_code
_entity_poly.pdbx_strand_id
1 'polypeptide(L)'
;MNQNSTTLKSILLALVLIISFNVSATTAPCVTASTPITFVVFNANVNTTTNNILLNWVSSEESNTSPIEVERSFNGKDFKSIGIVLDGFSKGTQMEYAFKDNSPLLKSNATVYYRLKQVSVDGIAYYSDILTQQLSAKK
;
A
#
# COMPACT_ATOMS: atom_id res chain seq x y z
N MET A 1 -12.49 -52.34 70.74
CA MET A 1 -13.21 -51.12 71.11
C MET A 1 -12.72 -49.96 70.22
N ASN A 2 -13.58 -49.69 69.37
CA ASN A 2 -13.64 -48.61 68.39
C ASN A 2 -13.51 -47.23 68.92
N GLN A 3 -12.85 -46.42 68.18
CA GLN A 3 -13.14 -45.01 67.92
C GLN A 3 -11.95 -44.42 67.21
N ASN A 4 -12.04 -44.15 65.94
CA ASN A 4 -11.34 -43.02 65.30
C ASN A 4 -11.35 -43.08 63.74
N SER A 5 -12.52 -43.48 63.21
CA SER A 5 -12.69 -43.64 61.76
C SER A 5 -13.47 -42.44 61.16
N THR A 6 -13.87 -41.46 61.95
CA THR A 6 -14.75 -40.37 61.48
C THR A 6 -14.07 -39.01 61.30
N THR A 7 -12.86 -38.82 61.82
CA THR A 7 -12.15 -37.55 61.73
C THR A 7 -11.28 -37.42 60.47
N LEU A 8 -10.99 -38.55 59.81
CA LEU A 8 -10.13 -38.50 58.58
C LEU A 8 -10.92 -38.18 57.29
N LYS A 9 -12.25 -38.29 57.34
CA LYS A 9 -13.10 -37.99 56.15
C LYS A 9 -13.47 -36.50 56.00
N SER A 10 -13.29 -35.71 57.05
CA SER A 10 -13.66 -34.27 57.03
C SER A 10 -12.52 -33.37 56.55
N ILE A 11 -11.30 -33.87 56.42
CA ILE A 11 -10.15 -33.04 55.99
C ILE A 11 -9.92 -33.10 54.48
N LEU A 12 -10.57 -34.03 53.77
CA LEU A 12 -10.34 -34.26 52.35
C LEU A 12 -11.30 -33.42 51.44
N LEU A 13 -12.16 -32.59 52.03
CA LEU A 13 -13.17 -31.84 51.25
C LEU A 13 -12.91 -30.34 51.18
N ALA A 14 -11.75 -29.86 51.60
CA ALA A 14 -11.42 -28.42 51.63
C ALA A 14 -10.27 -28.01 50.70
N LEU A 15 -9.86 -28.88 49.78
CA LEU A 15 -8.91 -28.49 48.74
C LEU A 15 -9.67 -28.25 47.42
N VAL A 16 -10.60 -27.25 47.43
CA VAL A 16 -11.10 -26.68 46.20
C VAL A 16 -9.98 -25.86 45.59
N LEU A 17 -9.35 -26.43 44.57
CA LEU A 17 -8.41 -25.74 43.72
C LEU A 17 -9.12 -24.56 43.10
N ILE A 18 -8.86 -23.36 43.61
CA ILE A 18 -9.15 -22.11 42.92
C ILE A 18 -8.12 -21.97 41.78
N ILE A 19 -8.41 -22.59 40.64
CA ILE A 19 -7.68 -22.34 39.41
C ILE A 19 -8.17 -20.95 38.95
N SER A 20 -7.46 -19.91 39.36
CA SER A 20 -7.65 -18.58 38.80
C SER A 20 -7.18 -18.61 37.36
N PHE A 21 -8.11 -18.76 36.41
CA PHE A 21 -7.84 -18.50 35.00
C PHE A 21 -7.57 -16.99 34.85
N ASN A 22 -6.30 -16.62 34.78
CA ASN A 22 -5.92 -15.29 34.30
C ASN A 22 -6.20 -15.25 32.79
N VAL A 23 -7.40 -14.82 32.42
CA VAL A 23 -7.69 -14.44 31.04
C VAL A 23 -6.94 -13.12 30.80
N SER A 24 -5.73 -13.21 30.29
CA SER A 24 -5.08 -12.06 29.71
C SER A 24 -5.87 -11.69 28.47
N ALA A 25 -6.63 -10.59 28.56
CA ALA A 25 -7.23 -9.97 27.40
C ALA A 25 -6.07 -9.47 26.52
N THR A 26 -5.71 -10.23 25.52
CA THR A 26 -4.87 -9.76 24.41
C THR A 26 -5.72 -8.72 23.68
N THR A 27 -5.47 -7.43 23.96
CA THR A 27 -5.94 -6.37 23.10
C THR A 27 -5.32 -6.59 21.73
N ALA A 28 -6.15 -7.05 20.78
CA ALA A 28 -5.75 -7.10 19.38
C ALA A 28 -5.27 -5.69 18.99
N PRO A 29 -4.12 -5.56 18.29
CA PRO A 29 -3.69 -4.26 17.81
C PRO A 29 -4.83 -3.67 16.98
N CYS A 30 -5.24 -2.45 17.29
CA CYS A 30 -6.16 -1.69 16.45
C CYS A 30 -5.47 -1.50 15.10
N VAL A 31 -5.82 -2.33 14.13
CA VAL A 31 -5.39 -2.12 12.74
C VAL A 31 -6.18 -0.90 12.28
N THR A 32 -5.56 0.26 12.32
CA THR A 32 -6.11 1.45 11.67
C THR A 32 -6.20 1.12 10.19
N ALA A 33 -7.43 1.04 9.68
CA ALA A 33 -7.65 0.85 8.25
C ALA A 33 -6.91 1.96 7.51
N SER A 34 -6.02 1.58 6.58
CA SER A 34 -5.31 2.56 5.76
C SER A 34 -6.31 3.23 4.84
N THR A 35 -6.41 4.55 4.90
CA THR A 35 -7.18 5.30 3.90
C THR A 35 -6.47 5.19 2.56
N PRO A 36 -7.19 4.85 1.47
CA PRO A 36 -6.58 4.80 0.16
C PRO A 36 -6.07 6.18 -0.24
N ILE A 37 -4.90 6.21 -0.88
CA ILE A 37 -4.35 7.43 -1.47
C ILE A 37 -5.28 7.93 -2.57
N THR A 38 -5.49 9.23 -2.63
CA THR A 38 -6.20 9.86 -3.74
C THR A 38 -5.20 10.56 -4.64
N PHE A 39 -5.11 10.13 -5.89
CA PHE A 39 -4.34 10.82 -6.91
C PHE A 39 -5.14 12.05 -7.40
N VAL A 40 -4.68 13.23 -7.04
CA VAL A 40 -5.39 14.50 -7.33
C VAL A 40 -5.09 15.01 -8.74
N VAL A 41 -3.84 14.85 -9.16
CA VAL A 41 -3.36 15.26 -10.49
C VAL A 41 -2.41 14.18 -11.00
N PHE A 42 -2.51 13.83 -12.28
CA PHE A 42 -1.55 12.97 -12.95
C PHE A 42 -1.32 13.46 -14.38
N ASN A 43 -0.11 13.91 -14.69
CA ASN A 43 0.27 14.54 -15.95
C ASN A 43 1.53 13.91 -16.56
N ALA A 44 1.66 14.02 -17.88
CA ALA A 44 2.85 13.66 -18.63
C ALA A 44 3.34 14.80 -19.51
N ASN A 45 4.65 15.04 -19.47
CA ASN A 45 5.33 15.99 -20.34
C ASN A 45 6.31 15.24 -21.23
N VAL A 46 6.10 15.32 -22.55
CA VAL A 46 6.97 14.66 -23.55
C VAL A 46 8.09 15.58 -23.93
N ASN A 47 9.32 15.12 -23.76
CA ASN A 47 10.48 15.78 -24.33
C ASN A 47 10.82 15.11 -25.68
N THR A 48 10.48 15.78 -26.78
CA THR A 48 10.67 15.27 -28.14
C THR A 48 12.14 15.22 -28.56
N THR A 49 13.00 16.04 -27.95
CA THR A 49 14.43 16.07 -28.25
C THR A 49 15.15 14.84 -27.69
N THR A 50 14.86 14.49 -26.44
CA THR A 50 15.51 13.37 -25.74
C THR A 50 14.69 12.10 -25.76
N ASN A 51 13.48 12.16 -26.30
CA ASN A 51 12.54 11.04 -26.41
C ASN A 51 12.28 10.38 -25.05
N ASN A 52 12.03 11.21 -24.04
CA ASN A 52 11.62 10.74 -22.71
C ASN A 52 10.31 11.40 -22.29
N ILE A 53 9.67 10.81 -21.29
CA ILE A 53 8.41 11.29 -20.74
C ILE A 53 8.62 11.55 -19.25
N LEU A 54 8.35 12.78 -18.81
CA LEU A 54 8.32 13.15 -17.42
C LEU A 54 6.88 13.03 -16.91
N LEU A 55 6.65 12.12 -16.00
CA LEU A 55 5.40 11.93 -15.28
C LEU A 55 5.44 12.72 -13.99
N ASN A 56 4.39 13.49 -13.70
CA ASN A 56 4.24 14.21 -12.46
C ASN A 56 2.85 13.91 -11.88
N TRP A 57 2.78 13.72 -10.59
CA TRP A 57 1.49 13.57 -9.92
C TRP A 57 1.50 14.18 -8.54
N VAL A 58 0.29 14.42 -8.04
CA VAL A 58 0.03 14.93 -6.71
C VAL A 58 -0.90 13.94 -6.03
N SER A 59 -0.58 13.55 -4.82
CA SER A 59 -1.46 12.76 -3.97
C SER A 59 -1.99 13.60 -2.80
N SER A 60 -3.12 13.17 -2.24
CA SER A 60 -3.55 13.63 -0.93
C SER A 60 -2.54 13.22 0.14
N GLU A 61 -2.63 13.84 1.33
CA GLU A 61 -1.79 13.48 2.47
C GLU A 61 -1.87 11.96 2.74
N GLU A 62 -0.69 11.36 2.78
CA GLU A 62 -0.54 9.91 2.99
C GLU A 62 -0.29 9.65 4.47
N SER A 63 -1.22 8.98 5.12
CA SER A 63 -1.00 8.47 6.48
C SER A 63 -0.13 7.21 6.51
N ASN A 64 0.15 6.61 5.35
CA ASN A 64 0.97 5.41 5.18
C ASN A 64 1.88 5.54 3.96
N THR A 65 3.17 5.46 4.17
CA THR A 65 4.23 5.51 3.16
C THR A 65 4.31 4.22 2.36
N SER A 66 3.25 3.87 1.64
CA SER A 66 3.32 2.77 0.68
C SER A 66 3.93 3.26 -0.63
N PRO A 67 4.87 2.51 -1.22
CA PRO A 67 5.49 2.89 -2.49
C PRO A 67 4.45 3.00 -3.61
N ILE A 68 4.66 3.98 -4.49
CA ILE A 68 3.86 4.13 -5.70
C ILE A 68 4.59 3.48 -6.87
N GLU A 69 3.98 2.49 -7.45
CA GLU A 69 4.47 1.79 -8.64
C GLU A 69 3.97 2.51 -9.88
N VAL A 70 4.91 2.85 -10.78
CA VAL A 70 4.58 3.44 -12.09
C VAL A 70 4.48 2.30 -13.09
N GLU A 71 3.32 2.17 -13.71
CA GLU A 71 3.06 1.14 -14.72
C GLU A 71 2.85 1.76 -16.11
N ARG A 72 3.36 1.10 -17.13
CA ARG A 72 3.24 1.49 -18.54
C ARG A 72 2.66 0.38 -19.39
N SER A 73 1.87 0.77 -20.39
CA SER A 73 1.35 -0.11 -21.44
C SER A 73 1.47 0.55 -22.83
N PHE A 74 1.60 -0.25 -23.88
CA PHE A 74 1.54 0.20 -25.28
C PHE A 74 0.21 -0.16 -25.98
N ASN A 75 -0.66 -0.90 -25.31
CA ASN A 75 -1.97 -1.32 -25.85
C ASN A 75 -3.15 -0.92 -24.93
N GLY A 76 -2.89 -0.26 -23.82
CA GLY A 76 -3.88 0.17 -22.84
C GLY A 76 -4.48 -0.98 -22.01
N LYS A 77 -3.95 -2.20 -22.12
CA LYS A 77 -4.44 -3.40 -21.42
C LYS A 77 -3.33 -4.06 -20.58
N ASP A 78 -2.21 -4.35 -21.22
CA ASP A 78 -1.10 -5.08 -20.59
C ASP A 78 -0.14 -4.07 -19.95
N PHE A 79 -0.35 -3.76 -18.68
CA PHE A 79 0.47 -2.86 -17.91
C PHE A 79 1.65 -3.59 -17.28
N LYS A 80 2.84 -2.98 -17.36
CA LYS A 80 4.07 -3.48 -16.75
C LYS A 80 4.67 -2.39 -15.87
N SER A 81 5.13 -2.78 -14.69
CA SER A 81 5.89 -1.92 -13.81
C SER A 81 7.18 -1.45 -14.48
N ILE A 82 7.43 -0.15 -14.46
CA ILE A 82 8.64 0.49 -15.01
C ILE A 82 9.44 1.22 -13.93
N GLY A 83 8.92 1.33 -12.73
CA GLY A 83 9.61 1.89 -11.59
C GLY A 83 8.74 2.00 -10.36
N ILE A 84 9.41 2.21 -9.23
CA ILE A 84 8.80 2.40 -7.91
C ILE A 84 9.31 3.71 -7.35
N VAL A 85 8.42 4.54 -6.84
CA VAL A 85 8.73 5.81 -6.19
C VAL A 85 8.33 5.69 -4.72
N LEU A 86 9.32 5.88 -3.85
CA LEU A 86 9.16 5.71 -2.40
C LEU A 86 8.82 7.03 -1.70
N ASP A 87 9.43 8.13 -2.18
CA ASP A 87 9.35 9.42 -1.51
C ASP A 87 8.86 10.50 -2.48
N GLY A 88 7.96 11.35 -1.99
CA GLY A 88 7.51 12.55 -2.67
C GLY A 88 8.00 13.81 -1.93
N PHE A 89 7.75 14.96 -2.53
CA PHE A 89 8.02 16.26 -1.91
C PHE A 89 6.76 16.77 -1.23
N SER A 90 6.83 16.98 0.08
CA SER A 90 5.71 17.51 0.85
C SER A 90 5.42 18.96 0.48
N LYS A 91 4.15 19.27 0.23
CA LYS A 91 3.64 20.61 -0.01
C LYS A 91 2.34 20.84 0.75
N GLY A 92 2.46 21.22 2.00
CA GLY A 92 1.31 21.35 2.88
C GLY A 92 0.69 19.99 3.20
N THR A 93 -0.56 19.79 2.79
CA THR A 93 -1.32 18.54 2.95
C THR A 93 -1.25 17.60 1.76
N GLN A 94 -0.36 17.87 0.81
CA GLN A 94 -0.20 17.11 -0.43
C GLN A 94 1.24 16.68 -0.63
N MET A 95 1.44 15.59 -1.37
CA MET A 95 2.74 15.09 -1.78
C MET A 95 2.87 15.19 -3.30
N GLU A 96 3.96 15.79 -3.76
CA GLU A 96 4.30 15.91 -5.19
C GLU A 96 5.36 14.89 -5.56
N TYR A 97 5.20 14.26 -6.71
CA TYR A 97 6.09 13.21 -7.20
C TYR A 97 6.46 13.43 -8.66
N ALA A 98 7.62 12.92 -9.04
CA ALA A 98 8.06 12.91 -10.41
C ALA A 98 8.74 11.57 -10.76
N PHE A 99 8.50 11.10 -11.97
CA PHE A 99 9.15 9.91 -12.53
C PHE A 99 9.50 10.15 -13.99
N LYS A 100 10.74 9.81 -14.39
CA LYS A 100 11.21 9.98 -15.76
C LYS A 100 11.32 8.64 -16.47
N ASP A 101 10.46 8.44 -17.48
CA ASP A 101 10.56 7.29 -18.36
C ASP A 101 11.54 7.59 -19.50
N ASN A 102 12.70 6.93 -19.46
CA ASN A 102 13.78 7.01 -20.47
C ASN A 102 13.84 5.76 -21.34
N SER A 103 12.78 4.98 -21.42
CA SER A 103 12.81 3.70 -22.11
C SER A 103 13.14 3.83 -23.60
N PRO A 104 14.04 3.01 -24.14
CA PRO A 104 14.28 2.93 -25.58
C PRO A 104 13.08 2.40 -26.37
N LEU A 105 12.06 1.88 -25.68
CA LEU A 105 10.81 1.43 -26.28
C LEU A 105 9.87 2.58 -26.63
N LEU A 106 10.14 3.81 -26.17
CA LEU A 106 9.39 5.01 -26.53
C LEU A 106 9.74 5.43 -27.97
N LYS A 107 8.96 4.94 -28.92
CA LYS A 107 9.14 5.23 -30.34
C LYS A 107 8.26 6.39 -30.78
N SER A 108 8.72 7.14 -31.80
CA SER A 108 7.90 8.14 -32.46
C SER A 108 6.58 7.54 -32.98
N ASN A 109 5.51 8.32 -32.93
CA ASN A 109 4.15 7.93 -33.30
C ASN A 109 3.52 6.79 -32.47
N ALA A 110 4.12 6.41 -31.35
CA ALA A 110 3.51 5.45 -30.44
C ALA A 110 2.48 6.11 -29.53
N THR A 111 1.43 5.40 -29.18
CA THR A 111 0.56 5.73 -28.06
C THR A 111 1.06 4.96 -26.85
N VAL A 112 1.22 5.66 -25.75
CA VAL A 112 1.70 5.09 -24.48
C VAL A 112 0.68 5.40 -23.41
N TYR A 113 0.41 4.42 -22.58
CA TYR A 113 -0.54 4.51 -21.48
C TYR A 113 0.23 4.35 -20.17
N TYR A 114 -0.09 5.19 -19.20
CA TYR A 114 0.48 5.12 -17.85
C TYR A 114 -0.62 5.04 -16.83
N ARG A 115 -0.35 4.37 -15.73
CA ARG A 115 -1.13 4.45 -14.52
C ARG A 115 -0.23 4.31 -13.30
N LEU A 116 -0.70 4.80 -12.18
CA LEU A 116 -0.07 4.65 -10.89
C LEU A 116 -0.78 3.55 -10.13
N LYS A 117 -0.02 2.76 -9.40
CA LYS A 117 -0.53 1.70 -8.53
C LYS A 117 0.09 1.85 -7.16
N GLN A 118 -0.74 1.81 -6.14
CA GLN A 118 -0.32 1.72 -4.75
C GLN A 118 -0.91 0.45 -4.14
N VAL A 119 -0.13 -0.24 -3.33
CA VAL A 119 -0.62 -1.38 -2.57
C VAL A 119 -0.62 -0.98 -1.10
N SER A 120 -1.79 -0.97 -0.48
CA SER A 120 -1.92 -0.66 0.95
C SER A 120 -1.34 -1.78 1.83
N VAL A 121 -1.19 -1.51 3.13
CA VAL A 121 -0.63 -2.47 4.10
C VAL A 121 -1.44 -3.75 4.25
N ASP A 122 -2.72 -3.71 3.92
CA ASP A 122 -3.64 -4.86 3.88
C ASP A 122 -3.64 -5.61 2.54
N GLY A 123 -2.77 -5.20 1.59
CA GLY A 123 -2.57 -5.86 0.30
C GLY A 123 -3.56 -5.46 -0.79
N ILE A 124 -4.40 -4.45 -0.56
CA ILE A 124 -5.34 -3.95 -1.57
C ILE A 124 -4.63 -3.01 -2.53
N ALA A 125 -4.77 -3.25 -3.84
CA ALA A 125 -4.20 -2.39 -4.87
C ALA A 125 -5.19 -1.29 -5.27
N TYR A 126 -4.70 -0.04 -5.26
CA TYR A 126 -5.41 1.15 -5.74
C TYR A 126 -4.72 1.68 -6.99
N TYR A 127 -5.50 2.15 -7.95
CA TYR A 127 -5.00 2.63 -9.22
C TYR A 127 -5.47 4.06 -9.49
N SER A 128 -4.62 4.85 -10.17
CA SER A 128 -5.04 6.11 -10.79
C SER A 128 -5.85 5.86 -12.04
N ASP A 129 -6.45 6.93 -12.57
CA ASP A 129 -6.89 6.94 -13.96
C ASP A 129 -5.74 6.64 -14.91
N ILE A 130 -6.10 6.15 -16.12
CA ILE A 130 -5.13 5.89 -17.18
C ILE A 130 -4.81 7.20 -17.90
N LEU A 131 -3.54 7.58 -17.88
CA LEU A 131 -3.00 8.70 -18.63
C LEU A 131 -2.54 8.22 -20.01
N THR A 132 -3.09 8.79 -21.06
CA THR A 132 -2.73 8.46 -22.45
C THR A 132 -1.85 9.53 -23.04
N GLN A 133 -0.72 9.15 -23.61
CA GLN A 133 0.23 10.07 -24.25
C GLN A 133 0.56 9.62 -25.67
N GLN A 134 0.32 10.52 -26.63
CA GLN A 134 0.74 10.32 -28.03
C GLN A 134 2.14 10.90 -28.23
N LEU A 135 3.06 10.08 -28.73
CA LEU A 135 4.40 10.53 -29.12
C LEU A 135 4.41 11.03 -30.56
N SER A 136 4.77 12.28 -30.75
CA SER A 136 4.89 12.87 -32.10
C SER A 136 6.10 12.32 -32.85
N ALA A 137 6.05 12.37 -34.18
CA ALA A 137 7.24 12.12 -35.01
C ALA A 137 8.35 13.11 -34.69
N LYS A 138 9.58 12.64 -34.66
CA LYS A 138 10.75 13.53 -34.68
C LYS A 138 10.70 14.36 -35.97
N LYS A 139 10.70 15.68 -35.82
CA LYS A 139 10.95 16.60 -36.94
C LYS A 139 12.43 16.55 -37.34
#